data_0855c3a6f13e4366358b80f1b26b4f2b
#
_entry.id   0855c3a6f13e4366358b80f1b26b4f2b
#
_cell.length_a   1.000
_cell.length_b   1.000
_cell.length_c   1.000
_cell.angle_alpha   90.00
_cell.angle_beta   90.00
_cell.angle_gamma   90.00
#
_symmetry.space_group_name_H-M   'P 1'
#
loop_
_entity.id
_entity.type
_entity.pdbx_description
1 polymer ?
#
loop_
_entity_poly.entity_id
_entity_poly.type
_entity_poly.pdbx_seq_one_letter_code
_entity_poly.pdbx_strand_id
1 'polypeptide(L)'
;PEEADTPASEEAQEASSVSADEEKEELTERFQRMYETRDCYILYSRFLEQEGYKALPRLPLEKRKLRYEDVYPILYLKYSLFRCKGHHGIKHVVVDEMQDYSWIQFVLLKKLFPCKMTILGDKAQTMEEQQQDVLKFLPKIFGRDIRKIVMNRSYRNTMEIAQYANRLTGVSDIELFDRHGDAVEEMQFKNLHTALDRVLEKWEQKREDYETEALVLFTEREAEHAFLYLEEKLRTLDPDGEYQLTYMNRDSQ
;
A
#
# COMPACT_ATOMS: atom_id res chain seq x y z
N PRO A 1 28.34 -65.63 -31.13
CA PRO A 1 27.08 -65.01 -31.47
C PRO A 1 26.95 -63.71 -30.67
N GLU A 2 27.24 -62.64 -31.36
CA GLU A 2 27.01 -61.29 -30.94
C GLU A 2 25.55 -60.96 -31.22
N GLU A 3 24.81 -60.69 -30.20
CA GLU A 3 23.48 -60.08 -30.33
C GLU A 3 23.66 -58.56 -30.41
N ALA A 4 23.26 -58.04 -31.55
CA ALA A 4 23.18 -56.61 -31.81
C ALA A 4 22.04 -56.01 -31.01
N ASP A 5 22.36 -55.09 -30.11
CA ASP A 5 21.40 -54.26 -29.37
C ASP A 5 20.89 -53.17 -30.31
N THR A 6 19.58 -53.15 -30.51
CA THR A 6 18.88 -52.31 -31.50
C THR A 6 18.51 -50.98 -30.90
N PRO A 7 18.72 -49.84 -31.59
CA PRO A 7 18.38 -48.49 -31.06
C PRO A 7 16.91 -48.12 -31.31
N ALA A 8 15.97 -49.03 -30.98
CA ALA A 8 14.54 -48.78 -31.19
C ALA A 8 13.80 -48.11 -29.99
N SER A 9 14.50 -47.92 -28.88
CA SER A 9 13.87 -47.37 -27.66
C SER A 9 13.97 -45.83 -27.51
N GLU A 10 14.99 -45.21 -28.11
CA GLU A 10 15.19 -43.75 -28.02
C GLU A 10 14.29 -43.00 -29.00
N GLU A 11 14.14 -43.49 -30.23
CA GLU A 11 13.23 -42.85 -31.23
C GLU A 11 11.77 -42.94 -30.83
N ALA A 12 11.33 -43.98 -30.12
CA ALA A 12 9.99 -44.12 -29.63
C ALA A 12 9.69 -43.23 -28.43
N GLN A 13 10.68 -42.90 -27.61
CA GLN A 13 10.57 -41.97 -26.50
C GLN A 13 10.58 -40.50 -26.96
N GLU A 14 11.41 -40.14 -27.97
CA GLU A 14 11.38 -38.81 -28.55
C GLU A 14 10.10 -38.54 -29.35
N ALA A 15 9.59 -39.50 -30.10
CA ALA A 15 8.32 -39.35 -30.81
C ALA A 15 7.10 -39.18 -29.84
N SER A 16 7.15 -39.87 -28.69
CA SER A 16 6.12 -39.73 -27.63
C SER A 16 6.20 -38.39 -26.92
N SER A 17 7.38 -37.83 -26.71
CA SER A 17 7.55 -36.53 -26.08
C SER A 17 7.13 -35.37 -26.98
N VAL A 18 7.44 -35.43 -28.27
CA VAL A 18 7.02 -34.46 -29.29
C VAL A 18 5.50 -34.42 -29.40
N SER A 19 4.84 -35.59 -29.44
CA SER A 19 3.37 -35.69 -29.48
C SER A 19 2.71 -35.09 -28.21
N ALA A 20 3.29 -35.30 -27.02
CA ALA A 20 2.75 -34.75 -25.78
C ALA A 20 2.92 -33.22 -25.67
N ASP A 21 3.99 -32.68 -26.22
CA ASP A 21 4.21 -31.23 -26.27
C ASP A 21 3.30 -30.55 -27.31
N GLU A 22 3.06 -31.18 -28.45
CA GLU A 22 2.10 -30.71 -29.47
C GLU A 22 0.66 -30.73 -28.93
N GLU A 23 0.23 -31.80 -28.28
CA GLU A 23 -1.08 -31.86 -27.62
C GLU A 23 -1.25 -30.77 -26.54
N LYS A 24 -0.21 -30.51 -25.79
CA LYS A 24 -0.22 -29.46 -24.78
C LYS A 24 -0.28 -28.06 -25.37
N GLU A 25 0.40 -27.84 -26.48
CA GLU A 25 0.31 -26.58 -27.24
C GLU A 25 -1.10 -26.41 -27.80
N GLU A 26 -1.66 -27.42 -28.44
CA GLU A 26 -3.02 -27.38 -28.99
C GLU A 26 -4.08 -27.13 -27.91
N LEU A 27 -3.99 -27.82 -26.77
CA LEU A 27 -4.86 -27.58 -25.62
C LEU A 27 -4.70 -26.16 -25.08
N THR A 28 -3.49 -25.65 -25.03
CA THR A 28 -3.20 -24.29 -24.59
C THR A 28 -3.79 -23.26 -25.56
N GLU A 29 -3.67 -23.48 -26.86
CA GLU A 29 -4.28 -22.62 -27.87
C GLU A 29 -5.82 -22.66 -27.83
N ARG A 30 -6.41 -23.84 -27.68
CA ARG A 30 -7.88 -23.98 -27.55
C ARG A 30 -8.37 -23.26 -26.28
N PHE A 31 -7.69 -23.41 -25.17
CA PHE A 31 -8.00 -22.71 -23.92
C PHE A 31 -7.85 -21.18 -24.09
N GLN A 32 -6.83 -20.73 -24.83
CA GLN A 32 -6.63 -19.30 -25.10
C GLN A 32 -7.67 -18.71 -26.06
N ARG A 33 -8.21 -19.52 -26.99
CA ARG A 33 -9.33 -19.12 -27.89
C ARG A 33 -10.67 -18.99 -27.15
N MET A 34 -10.83 -19.60 -25.97
CA MET A 34 -12.02 -19.45 -25.13
C MET A 34 -12.13 -18.06 -24.52
N TYR A 35 -11.04 -17.30 -24.44
CA TYR A 35 -11.06 -15.92 -23.99
C TYR A 35 -11.32 -14.98 -25.17
N GLU A 36 -12.39 -14.22 -25.10
CA GLU A 36 -12.70 -13.19 -26.11
C GLU A 36 -11.64 -12.08 -26.17
N THR A 37 -10.90 -11.88 -25.07
CA THR A 37 -9.79 -10.92 -25.00
C THR A 37 -8.76 -11.35 -23.96
N ARG A 38 -7.50 -11.02 -24.22
CA ARG A 38 -6.37 -11.16 -23.26
C ARG A 38 -6.05 -9.85 -22.55
N ASP A 39 -6.79 -8.81 -22.86
CA ASP A 39 -6.60 -7.50 -22.25
C ASP A 39 -7.31 -7.45 -20.88
N CYS A 40 -6.52 -7.49 -19.81
CA CYS A 40 -7.04 -7.46 -18.44
C CYS A 40 -7.83 -6.19 -18.12
N TYR A 41 -7.53 -5.08 -18.79
CA TYR A 41 -8.30 -3.85 -18.65
C TYR A 41 -9.72 -4.03 -19.19
N ILE A 42 -9.86 -4.65 -20.36
CA ILE A 42 -11.18 -4.93 -20.96
C ILE A 42 -11.94 -5.96 -20.12
N LEU A 43 -11.27 -7.01 -19.64
CA LEU A 43 -11.88 -8.03 -18.78
C LEU A 43 -12.42 -7.40 -17.49
N TYR A 44 -11.61 -6.57 -16.85
CA TYR A 44 -12.02 -5.88 -15.63
C TYR A 44 -13.16 -4.88 -15.88
N SER A 45 -13.11 -4.14 -17.00
CA SER A 45 -14.18 -3.23 -17.39
C SER A 45 -15.53 -3.95 -17.57
N ARG A 46 -15.52 -5.15 -18.20
CA ARG A 46 -16.72 -5.99 -18.33
C ARG A 46 -17.23 -6.51 -16.99
N PHE A 47 -16.31 -6.90 -16.11
CA PHE A 47 -16.67 -7.31 -14.74
C PHE A 47 -17.38 -6.16 -14.00
N LEU A 48 -16.83 -4.95 -14.05
CA LEU A 48 -17.48 -3.77 -13.45
C LEU A 48 -18.91 -3.55 -14.00
N GLU A 49 -19.09 -3.68 -15.32
CA GLU A 49 -20.40 -3.56 -15.96
C GLU A 49 -21.39 -4.62 -15.49
N GLN A 50 -20.95 -5.87 -15.35
CA GLN A 50 -21.77 -6.99 -14.86
C GLN A 50 -22.20 -6.80 -13.39
N GLU A 51 -21.32 -6.22 -12.57
CA GLU A 51 -21.60 -5.91 -11.16
C GLU A 51 -22.36 -4.58 -10.97
N GLY A 52 -22.78 -3.91 -12.07
CA GLY A 52 -23.54 -2.67 -12.02
C GLY A 52 -22.70 -1.41 -11.78
N TYR A 53 -21.39 -1.51 -11.87
CA TYR A 53 -20.49 -0.35 -11.77
C TYR A 53 -20.24 0.28 -13.14
N LYS A 54 -19.72 1.50 -13.13
CA LYS A 54 -19.34 2.21 -14.36
C LYS A 54 -18.16 1.52 -15.03
N ALA A 55 -18.34 1.14 -16.30
CA ALA A 55 -17.27 0.59 -17.14
C ALA A 55 -16.09 1.56 -17.29
N LEU A 56 -14.89 1.01 -17.44
CA LEU A 56 -13.71 1.81 -17.77
C LEU A 56 -13.80 2.36 -19.20
N PRO A 57 -13.24 3.55 -19.47
CA PRO A 57 -13.25 4.13 -20.82
C PRO A 57 -12.56 3.24 -21.84
N ARG A 58 -13.14 3.08 -23.04
CA ARG A 58 -12.52 2.35 -24.16
C ARG A 58 -11.44 3.22 -24.80
N LEU A 59 -10.22 3.10 -24.32
CA LEU A 59 -9.07 3.88 -24.77
C LEU A 59 -7.96 2.96 -25.28
N PRO A 60 -7.14 3.41 -26.26
CA PRO A 60 -5.91 2.72 -26.64
C PRO A 60 -4.95 2.68 -25.45
N LEU A 61 -4.04 1.70 -25.42
CA LEU A 61 -3.18 1.39 -24.28
C LEU A 61 -2.44 2.62 -23.73
N GLU A 62 -1.92 3.45 -24.63
CA GLU A 62 -1.09 4.62 -24.29
C GLU A 62 -1.88 5.75 -23.60
N LYS A 63 -3.21 5.73 -23.73
CA LYS A 63 -4.11 6.74 -23.16
C LYS A 63 -4.86 6.25 -21.92
N ARG A 64 -4.67 4.98 -21.53
CA ARG A 64 -5.35 4.41 -20.36
C ARG A 64 -4.75 4.98 -19.08
N LYS A 65 -5.60 5.58 -18.28
CA LYS A 65 -5.30 5.98 -16.91
C LYS A 65 -6.14 5.13 -15.98
N LEU A 66 -5.51 4.51 -15.00
CA LEU A 66 -6.17 3.72 -13.96
C LEU A 66 -6.24 4.56 -12.68
N ARG A 67 -7.34 4.44 -11.97
CA ARG A 67 -7.37 4.87 -10.58
C ARG A 67 -6.60 3.88 -9.73
N TYR A 68 -6.17 4.31 -8.56
CA TYR A 68 -5.42 3.47 -7.63
C TYR A 68 -6.18 2.17 -7.28
N GLU A 69 -7.48 2.28 -7.03
CA GLU A 69 -8.36 1.16 -6.70
C GLU A 69 -8.50 0.12 -7.84
N ASP A 70 -8.35 0.52 -9.11
CA ASP A 70 -8.50 -0.35 -10.28
C ASP A 70 -7.21 -1.12 -10.60
N VAL A 71 -6.06 -0.65 -10.12
CA VAL A 71 -4.74 -1.25 -10.45
C VAL A 71 -4.65 -2.69 -9.95
N TYR A 72 -4.99 -2.92 -8.70
CA TYR A 72 -4.82 -4.24 -8.07
C TYR A 72 -5.76 -5.32 -8.61
N PRO A 73 -7.05 -5.07 -8.87
CA PRO A 73 -7.91 -6.02 -9.56
C PRO A 73 -7.40 -6.39 -10.96
N ILE A 74 -6.93 -5.44 -11.74
CA ILE A 74 -6.36 -5.70 -13.07
C ILE A 74 -5.09 -6.53 -12.97
N LEU A 75 -4.19 -6.23 -12.03
CA LEU A 75 -3.01 -7.03 -11.78
C LEU A 75 -3.38 -8.45 -11.31
N TYR A 76 -4.39 -8.60 -10.46
CA TYR A 76 -4.87 -9.89 -10.03
C TYR A 76 -5.34 -10.75 -11.20
N LEU A 77 -6.12 -10.18 -12.13
CA LEU A 77 -6.52 -10.85 -13.37
C LEU A 77 -5.30 -11.24 -14.20
N LYS A 78 -4.36 -10.33 -14.40
CA LYS A 78 -3.14 -10.58 -15.16
C LYS A 78 -2.34 -11.76 -14.59
N TYR A 79 -2.09 -11.78 -13.28
CA TYR A 79 -1.31 -12.83 -12.62
C TYR A 79 -2.11 -14.12 -12.36
N SER A 80 -3.42 -14.10 -12.50
CA SER A 80 -4.27 -15.28 -12.35
C SER A 80 -4.55 -15.98 -13.69
N LEU A 81 -4.75 -15.21 -14.76
CA LEU A 81 -5.13 -15.75 -16.08
C LEU A 81 -3.93 -16.03 -16.96
N PHE A 82 -2.82 -15.30 -16.79
CA PHE A 82 -1.64 -15.45 -17.63
C PHE A 82 -0.46 -15.97 -16.83
N ARG A 83 0.41 -16.74 -17.48
CA ARG A 83 1.66 -17.24 -16.90
C ARG A 83 2.66 -16.08 -16.75
N CYS A 84 2.50 -15.29 -15.70
CA CYS A 84 3.48 -14.26 -15.36
C CYS A 84 4.54 -14.87 -14.42
N LYS A 85 5.82 -14.61 -14.73
CA LYS A 85 6.93 -15.06 -13.87
C LYS A 85 6.92 -14.23 -12.58
N GLY A 86 6.96 -14.92 -11.44
CA GLY A 86 7.23 -14.27 -10.16
C GLY A 86 8.71 -13.90 -10.00
N HIS A 87 9.01 -13.14 -8.97
CA HIS A 87 10.38 -12.70 -8.64
C HIS A 87 11.11 -13.77 -7.80
N HIS A 88 11.55 -14.86 -8.45
CA HIS A 88 12.20 -15.99 -7.79
C HIS A 88 13.59 -15.67 -7.22
N GLY A 89 14.24 -14.60 -7.67
CA GLY A 89 15.53 -14.14 -7.14
C GLY A 89 15.45 -13.55 -5.74
N ILE A 90 14.28 -13.08 -5.33
CA ILE A 90 14.05 -12.50 -3.99
C ILE A 90 13.88 -13.62 -2.99
N LYS A 91 14.63 -13.56 -1.88
CA LYS A 91 14.64 -14.59 -0.84
C LYS A 91 13.76 -14.25 0.35
N HIS A 92 13.54 -12.98 0.59
CA HIS A 92 12.71 -12.48 1.67
C HIS A 92 12.10 -11.14 1.29
N VAL A 93 10.82 -10.95 1.61
CA VAL A 93 10.10 -9.68 1.45
C VAL A 93 9.70 -9.18 2.83
N VAL A 94 9.91 -7.91 3.07
CA VAL A 94 9.40 -7.20 4.24
C VAL A 94 8.30 -6.26 3.76
N VAL A 95 7.13 -6.38 4.36
CA VAL A 95 5.97 -5.50 4.13
C VAL A 95 5.77 -4.71 5.40
N ASP A 96 5.81 -3.40 5.29
CA ASP A 96 5.51 -2.49 6.39
C ASP A 96 4.12 -1.88 6.24
N GLU A 97 3.58 -1.30 7.30
CA GLU A 97 2.24 -0.67 7.34
C GLU A 97 1.14 -1.60 6.79
N MET A 98 1.10 -2.84 7.29
CA MET A 98 0.17 -3.88 6.80
C MET A 98 -1.31 -3.46 6.83
N GLN A 99 -1.67 -2.52 7.71
CA GLN A 99 -3.03 -2.02 7.85
C GLN A 99 -3.52 -1.25 6.60
N ASP A 100 -2.60 -0.74 5.78
CA ASP A 100 -2.91 -0.01 4.56
C ASP A 100 -3.09 -0.92 3.34
N TYR A 101 -2.86 -2.23 3.51
CA TYR A 101 -2.97 -3.21 2.43
C TYR A 101 -4.32 -3.92 2.44
N SER A 102 -4.94 -3.98 1.27
CA SER A 102 -6.14 -4.76 1.03
C SER A 102 -5.84 -6.26 0.86
N TRP A 103 -6.87 -7.09 1.00
CA TRP A 103 -6.77 -8.54 0.76
C TRP A 103 -6.15 -8.88 -0.61
N ILE A 104 -6.55 -8.19 -1.67
CA ILE A 104 -6.09 -8.44 -3.03
C ILE A 104 -4.59 -8.12 -3.19
N GLN A 105 -4.09 -7.10 -2.49
CA GLN A 105 -2.66 -6.76 -2.49
C GLN A 105 -1.82 -7.86 -1.85
N PHE A 106 -2.26 -8.45 -0.73
CA PHE A 106 -1.55 -9.58 -0.13
C PHE A 106 -1.58 -10.84 -1.00
N VAL A 107 -2.69 -11.11 -1.69
CA VAL A 107 -2.77 -12.21 -2.67
C VAL A 107 -1.78 -12.00 -3.80
N LEU A 108 -1.66 -10.78 -4.30
CA LEU A 108 -0.69 -10.41 -5.33
C LEU A 108 0.75 -10.55 -4.83
N LEU A 109 1.06 -10.06 -3.65
CA LEU A 109 2.39 -10.20 -3.03
C LEU A 109 2.80 -11.67 -2.96
N LYS A 110 1.90 -12.55 -2.49
CA LYS A 110 2.17 -13.98 -2.45
C LYS A 110 2.43 -14.59 -3.83
N LYS A 111 1.69 -14.16 -4.86
CA LYS A 111 1.89 -14.64 -6.24
C LYS A 111 3.19 -14.13 -6.85
N LEU A 112 3.54 -12.88 -6.59
CA LEU A 112 4.74 -12.22 -7.12
C LEU A 112 6.03 -12.71 -6.46
N PHE A 113 5.98 -12.96 -5.16
CA PHE A 113 7.14 -13.29 -4.34
C PHE A 113 6.96 -14.64 -3.64
N PRO A 114 7.32 -15.75 -4.29
CA PRO A 114 7.23 -17.08 -3.70
C PRO A 114 8.37 -17.33 -2.70
N CYS A 115 8.50 -16.47 -1.71
CA CYS A 115 9.56 -16.52 -0.69
C CYS A 115 8.98 -16.27 0.71
N LYS A 116 9.83 -16.28 1.74
CA LYS A 116 9.45 -15.92 3.09
C LYS A 116 9.11 -14.42 3.17
N MET A 117 8.12 -14.10 4.01
CA MET A 117 7.71 -12.70 4.22
C MET A 117 7.69 -12.37 5.71
N THR A 118 8.09 -11.15 6.04
CA THR A 118 7.83 -10.50 7.32
C THR A 118 6.85 -9.37 7.07
N ILE A 119 5.71 -9.42 7.76
CA ILE A 119 4.64 -8.44 7.60
C ILE A 119 4.54 -7.68 8.92
N LEU A 120 4.77 -6.38 8.86
CA LEU A 120 4.79 -5.45 9.99
C LEU A 120 3.58 -4.50 9.88
N GLY A 121 3.07 -4.04 10.99
CA GLY A 121 2.02 -3.04 10.98
C GLY A 121 1.44 -2.78 12.37
N ASP A 122 0.70 -1.71 12.47
CA ASP A 122 0.04 -1.27 13.68
C ASP A 122 -1.48 -1.36 13.52
N LYS A 123 -2.09 -2.22 14.33
CA LYS A 123 -3.54 -2.41 14.31
C LYS A 123 -4.31 -1.15 14.76
N ALA A 124 -3.70 -0.31 15.57
CA ALA A 124 -4.33 0.90 16.11
C ALA A 124 -4.36 2.06 15.10
N GLN A 125 -3.57 2.01 14.03
CA GLN A 125 -3.42 3.10 13.04
C GLN A 125 -4.29 2.91 11.79
N THR A 126 -5.27 2.03 11.81
CA THR A 126 -6.13 1.80 10.63
C THR A 126 -7.04 3.01 10.38
N MET A 127 -6.97 3.60 9.20
CA MET A 127 -7.71 4.81 8.81
C MET A 127 -9.15 4.55 8.32
N GLU A 128 -9.51 3.30 8.00
CA GLU A 128 -10.83 2.96 7.45
C GLU A 128 -11.80 2.48 8.52
N GLU A 129 -13.01 3.05 8.54
CA GLU A 129 -14.11 2.63 9.42
C GLU A 129 -14.58 1.19 9.20
N GLN A 130 -14.42 0.64 7.99
CA GLN A 130 -14.71 -0.75 7.65
C GLN A 130 -13.44 -1.60 7.65
N GLN A 131 -12.92 -1.81 8.83
CA GLN A 131 -11.73 -2.65 9.03
C GLN A 131 -11.99 -4.09 8.62
N GLN A 132 -11.52 -4.47 7.46
CA GLN A 132 -11.18 -5.86 7.24
C GLN A 132 -9.96 -6.16 8.14
N ASP A 133 -10.20 -6.85 9.25
CA ASP A 133 -9.15 -7.26 10.18
C ASP A 133 -8.09 -8.07 9.40
N VAL A 134 -7.02 -7.40 8.99
CA VAL A 134 -5.92 -7.97 8.20
C VAL A 134 -5.47 -9.29 8.81
N LEU A 135 -5.42 -9.37 10.13
CA LEU A 135 -5.01 -10.57 10.86
C LEU A 135 -5.96 -11.76 10.65
N LYS A 136 -7.23 -11.53 10.28
CA LYS A 136 -8.18 -12.62 10.00
C LYS A 136 -8.02 -13.23 8.62
N PHE A 137 -7.57 -12.45 7.64
CA PHE A 137 -7.43 -12.97 6.28
C PHE A 137 -6.01 -13.43 5.93
N LEU A 138 -4.96 -12.93 6.60
CA LEU A 138 -3.59 -13.39 6.36
C LEU A 138 -3.43 -14.92 6.42
N PRO A 139 -4.00 -15.65 7.40
CA PRO A 139 -3.91 -17.13 7.41
C PRO A 139 -4.58 -17.78 6.22
N LYS A 140 -5.64 -17.18 5.66
CA LYS A 140 -6.32 -17.71 4.46
C LYS A 140 -5.45 -17.55 3.21
N ILE A 141 -4.60 -16.51 3.15
CA ILE A 141 -3.70 -16.26 2.04
C ILE A 141 -2.42 -17.06 2.17
N PHE A 142 -1.73 -16.99 3.32
CA PHE A 142 -0.39 -17.53 3.51
C PHE A 142 -0.36 -18.95 4.11
N GLY A 143 -1.49 -19.45 4.60
CA GLY A 143 -1.58 -20.77 5.22
C GLY A 143 -1.41 -20.72 6.75
N ARG A 144 -1.22 -21.90 7.37
CA ARG A 144 -1.19 -22.01 8.84
C ARG A 144 0.18 -21.75 9.47
N ASP A 145 1.24 -21.70 8.68
CA ASP A 145 2.63 -21.54 9.16
C ASP A 145 2.98 -20.07 9.43
N ILE A 146 2.02 -19.30 9.95
CA ILE A 146 2.24 -17.91 10.33
C ILE A 146 2.63 -17.83 11.79
N ARG A 147 3.82 -17.26 12.05
CA ARG A 147 4.24 -16.89 13.41
C ARG A 147 3.84 -15.44 13.68
N LYS A 148 2.90 -15.26 14.60
CA LYS A 148 2.50 -13.93 15.08
C LYS A 148 3.38 -13.51 16.26
N ILE A 149 3.95 -12.31 16.18
CA ILE A 149 4.66 -11.65 17.29
C ILE A 149 3.94 -10.34 17.54
N VAL A 150 3.57 -10.09 18.79
CA VAL A 150 2.95 -8.84 19.22
C VAL A 150 4.00 -8.06 19.99
N MET A 151 4.22 -6.81 19.59
CA MET A 151 5.04 -5.85 20.29
C MET A 151 4.10 -4.81 20.92
N ASN A 152 4.10 -4.74 22.23
CA ASN A 152 3.18 -3.90 23.00
C ASN A 152 3.89 -2.70 23.66
N ARG A 153 5.13 -2.40 23.29
CA ARG A 153 5.89 -1.29 23.84
C ARG A 153 6.13 -0.20 22.79
N SER A 154 5.72 1.02 23.13
CA SER A 154 5.96 2.20 22.28
C SER A 154 7.22 2.92 22.72
N TYR A 155 8.15 3.15 21.76
CA TYR A 155 9.41 3.86 21.96
C TYR A 155 9.46 5.21 21.24
N ARG A 156 8.60 5.44 20.26
CA ARG A 156 8.65 6.62 19.38
C ARG A 156 8.11 7.86 20.08
N ASN A 157 6.94 7.75 20.68
CA ASN A 157 6.22 8.87 21.26
C ASN A 157 6.64 9.14 22.71
N THR A 158 6.48 10.38 23.16
CA THR A 158 6.53 10.70 24.59
C THR A 158 5.32 10.10 25.30
N MET A 159 5.39 9.99 26.61
CA MET A 159 4.30 9.45 27.43
C MET A 159 3.01 10.27 27.26
N GLU A 160 3.13 11.60 27.18
CA GLU A 160 2.01 12.54 27.03
C GLU A 160 1.29 12.35 25.68
N ILE A 161 2.04 12.23 24.59
CA ILE A 161 1.48 11.96 23.24
C ILE A 161 0.83 10.57 23.21
N ALA A 162 1.51 9.56 23.75
CA ALA A 162 0.98 8.20 23.74
C ALA A 162 -0.28 8.04 24.60
N GLN A 163 -0.34 8.68 25.77
CA GLN A 163 -1.54 8.71 26.62
C GLN A 163 -2.69 9.42 25.92
N TYR A 164 -2.42 10.54 25.26
CA TYR A 164 -3.43 11.26 24.48
C TYR A 164 -3.99 10.39 23.35
N ALA A 165 -3.11 9.76 22.55
CA ALA A 165 -3.50 8.86 21.46
C ALA A 165 -4.31 7.66 21.96
N ASN A 166 -3.91 7.03 23.07
CA ASN A 166 -4.63 5.91 23.69
C ASN A 166 -6.04 6.32 24.13
N ARG A 167 -6.19 7.54 24.67
CA ARG A 167 -7.50 8.07 25.06
C ARG A 167 -8.43 8.23 23.84
N LEU A 168 -7.91 8.68 22.71
CA LEU A 168 -8.69 8.85 21.48
C LEU A 168 -9.04 7.51 20.82
N THR A 169 -8.09 6.56 20.78
CA THR A 169 -8.27 5.27 20.10
C THR A 169 -8.93 4.20 20.96
N GLY A 170 -9.01 4.41 22.29
CA GLY A 170 -9.48 3.42 23.25
C GLY A 170 -8.52 2.22 23.44
N VAL A 171 -7.29 2.31 22.95
CA VAL A 171 -6.27 1.26 23.11
C VAL A 171 -5.57 1.43 24.45
N SER A 172 -5.60 0.39 25.31
CA SER A 172 -5.04 0.44 26.66
C SER A 172 -3.82 -0.49 26.88
N ASP A 173 -3.57 -1.43 25.95
CA ASP A 173 -2.63 -2.54 26.17
C ASP A 173 -1.18 -2.22 25.73
N ILE A 174 -0.85 -0.93 25.55
CA ILE A 174 0.48 -0.50 25.12
C ILE A 174 1.29 -0.06 26.35
N GLU A 175 2.41 -0.72 26.61
CA GLU A 175 3.42 -0.23 27.56
C GLU A 175 4.07 1.03 27.02
N LEU A 176 4.00 2.11 27.78
CA LEU A 176 4.63 3.36 27.44
C LEU A 176 6.08 3.37 27.96
N PHE A 177 6.99 3.83 27.12
CA PHE A 177 8.37 4.07 27.54
C PHE A 177 8.42 5.36 28.38
N ASP A 178 9.23 5.34 29.44
CA ASP A 178 9.41 6.49 30.34
C ASP A 178 10.24 7.58 29.66
N ARG A 179 9.61 8.23 28.68
CA ARG A 179 10.14 9.37 27.95
C ARG A 179 9.11 10.47 27.97
N HIS A 180 9.43 11.56 28.66
CA HIS A 180 8.56 12.70 28.83
C HIS A 180 8.81 13.79 27.79
N GLY A 181 7.76 14.54 27.50
CA GLY A 181 7.76 15.71 26.63
C GLY A 181 6.67 16.69 27.05
N ASP A 182 6.36 17.62 26.17
CA ASP A 182 5.29 18.58 26.43
C ASP A 182 3.92 17.91 26.44
N ALA A 183 3.01 18.46 27.23
CA ALA A 183 1.63 18.04 27.26
C ALA A 183 0.95 18.34 25.90
N VAL A 184 0.08 17.43 25.47
CA VAL A 184 -0.77 17.69 24.30
C VAL A 184 -1.83 18.73 24.65
N GLU A 185 -1.90 19.82 23.92
CA GLU A 185 -2.86 20.89 24.12
C GLU A 185 -3.99 20.79 23.09
N GLU A 186 -5.23 20.88 23.57
CA GLU A 186 -6.42 21.00 22.73
C GLU A 186 -6.98 22.42 22.83
N MET A 187 -7.23 23.06 21.70
CA MET A 187 -7.77 24.41 21.66
C MET A 187 -8.87 24.51 20.61
N GLN A 188 -9.92 25.29 20.92
CA GLN A 188 -10.99 25.57 19.97
C GLN A 188 -10.92 27.03 19.52
N PHE A 189 -11.06 27.23 18.22
CA PHE A 189 -10.99 28.55 17.59
C PHE A 189 -12.26 28.83 16.78
N LYS A 190 -12.61 30.09 16.64
CA LYS A 190 -13.79 30.53 15.88
C LYS A 190 -13.61 30.37 14.36
N ASN A 191 -12.39 30.48 13.89
CA ASN A 191 -12.02 30.38 12.48
C ASN A 191 -10.56 29.99 12.32
N LEU A 192 -10.17 29.66 11.08
CA LEU A 192 -8.82 29.20 10.75
C LEU A 192 -7.75 30.26 11.06
N HIS A 193 -8.00 31.55 10.75
CA HIS A 193 -6.99 32.60 10.98
C HIS A 193 -6.61 32.71 12.45
N THR A 194 -7.59 32.70 13.38
CA THR A 194 -7.28 32.75 14.82
C THR A 194 -6.52 31.51 15.30
N ALA A 195 -6.75 30.36 14.67
CA ALA A 195 -5.97 29.15 14.94
C ALA A 195 -4.52 29.32 14.43
N LEU A 196 -4.35 29.86 13.23
CA LEU A 196 -3.02 30.09 12.63
C LEU A 196 -2.23 31.15 13.38
N ASP A 197 -2.88 32.23 13.87
CA ASP A 197 -2.20 33.21 14.73
C ASP A 197 -1.68 32.54 16.02
N ARG A 198 -2.45 31.61 16.59
CA ARG A 198 -2.00 30.85 17.78
C ARG A 198 -0.86 29.88 17.46
N VAL A 199 -0.87 29.28 16.26
CA VAL A 199 0.25 28.46 15.79
C VAL A 199 1.53 29.30 15.69
N LEU A 200 1.45 30.50 15.10
CA LEU A 200 2.59 31.40 15.01
C LEU A 200 3.13 31.83 16.37
N GLU A 201 2.25 32.19 17.32
CA GLU A 201 2.68 32.50 18.71
C GLU A 201 3.43 31.31 19.34
N LYS A 202 2.95 30.08 19.15
CA LYS A 202 3.62 28.88 19.65
C LYS A 202 4.95 28.64 18.96
N TRP A 203 4.99 28.83 17.63
CA TRP A 203 6.21 28.72 16.86
C TRP A 203 7.27 29.73 17.34
N GLU A 204 6.95 31.01 17.51
CA GLU A 204 7.87 32.01 18.02
C GLU A 204 8.44 31.65 19.40
N GLN A 205 7.64 31.03 20.26
CA GLN A 205 8.06 30.64 21.61
C GLN A 205 9.01 29.43 21.62
N LYS A 206 8.92 28.55 20.60
CA LYS A 206 9.60 27.24 20.60
C LYS A 206 10.50 26.98 19.39
N ARG A 207 10.64 27.91 18.49
CA ARG A 207 11.41 27.74 17.26
C ARG A 207 12.89 27.39 17.46
N GLU A 208 13.45 27.70 18.64
CA GLU A 208 14.82 27.32 19.00
C GLU A 208 14.91 25.91 19.58
N ASP A 209 13.79 25.33 20.04
CA ASP A 209 13.75 24.01 20.66
C ASP A 209 13.61 22.88 19.61
N TYR A 210 13.11 23.19 18.41
CA TYR A 210 12.81 22.21 17.37
C TYR A 210 13.41 22.59 16.02
N GLU A 211 14.02 21.62 15.34
CA GLU A 211 14.58 21.82 13.99
C GLU A 211 13.50 21.89 12.90
N THR A 212 12.38 21.21 13.09
CA THR A 212 11.28 21.14 12.12
C THR A 212 9.94 21.07 12.83
N GLU A 213 8.96 21.75 12.26
CA GLU A 213 7.57 21.71 12.72
C GLU A 213 6.64 21.41 11.54
N ALA A 214 5.52 20.74 11.80
CA ALA A 214 4.54 20.40 10.78
C ALA A 214 3.15 20.85 11.20
N LEU A 215 2.47 21.55 10.30
CA LEU A 215 1.06 21.90 10.41
C LEU A 215 0.26 20.99 9.49
N VAL A 216 -0.62 20.15 10.07
CA VAL A 216 -1.46 19.22 9.32
C VAL A 216 -2.89 19.74 9.28
N LEU A 217 -3.47 19.80 8.08
CA LEU A 217 -4.82 20.27 7.83
C LEU A 217 -5.66 19.17 7.15
N PHE A 218 -6.98 19.22 7.30
CA PHE A 218 -7.87 18.17 6.80
C PHE A 218 -8.09 18.22 5.29
N THR A 219 -8.06 19.42 4.71
CA THR A 219 -8.33 19.60 3.29
C THR A 219 -7.20 20.37 2.60
N GLU A 220 -6.97 20.06 1.32
CA GLU A 220 -5.99 20.75 0.49
C GLU A 220 -6.28 22.26 0.40
N ARG A 221 -7.56 22.63 0.32
CA ARG A 221 -7.97 24.03 0.28
C ARG A 221 -7.63 24.78 1.57
N GLU A 222 -7.80 24.14 2.74
CA GLU A 222 -7.39 24.74 4.01
C GLU A 222 -5.87 24.84 4.12
N ALA A 223 -5.15 23.85 3.62
CA ALA A 223 -3.68 23.83 3.62
C ALA A 223 -3.11 24.94 2.73
N GLU A 224 -3.66 25.12 1.52
CA GLU A 224 -3.28 26.22 0.62
C GLU A 224 -3.57 27.60 1.26
N HIS A 225 -4.74 27.77 1.86
CA HIS A 225 -5.11 29.00 2.53
C HIS A 225 -4.20 29.29 3.74
N ALA A 226 -3.90 28.27 4.54
CA ALA A 226 -2.99 28.38 5.67
C ALA A 226 -1.58 28.74 5.21
N PHE A 227 -1.09 28.12 4.14
CA PHE A 227 0.24 28.42 3.57
C PHE A 227 0.35 29.89 3.17
N LEU A 228 -0.59 30.40 2.37
CA LEU A 228 -0.58 31.80 1.93
C LEU A 228 -0.63 32.79 3.11
N TYR A 229 -1.48 32.48 4.11
CA TYR A 229 -1.59 33.30 5.32
C TYR A 229 -0.29 33.32 6.13
N LEU A 230 0.29 32.13 6.36
CA LEU A 230 1.53 31.99 7.13
C LEU A 230 2.73 32.59 6.39
N GLU A 231 2.79 32.45 5.06
CA GLU A 231 3.84 33.06 4.24
C GLU A 231 3.85 34.59 4.38
N GLU A 232 2.67 35.24 4.34
CA GLU A 232 2.54 36.68 4.53
C GLU A 232 3.01 37.12 5.92
N LYS A 233 2.62 36.38 6.96
CA LYS A 233 3.01 36.67 8.34
C LYS A 233 4.52 36.47 8.59
N LEU A 234 5.07 35.38 8.07
CA LEU A 234 6.50 35.06 8.22
C LEU A 234 7.40 36.11 7.59
N ARG A 235 7.02 36.74 6.50
CA ARG A 235 7.78 37.86 5.91
C ARG A 235 8.00 39.02 6.88
N THR A 236 7.11 39.17 7.88
CA THR A 236 7.23 40.22 8.91
C THR A 236 7.96 39.73 10.14
N LEU A 237 7.76 38.45 10.52
CA LEU A 237 8.33 37.84 11.72
C LEU A 237 9.76 37.35 11.52
N ASP A 238 10.11 36.99 10.29
CA ASP A 238 11.43 36.49 9.87
C ASP A 238 11.94 37.25 8.65
N PRO A 239 12.30 38.56 8.80
CA PRO A 239 12.77 39.39 7.71
C PRO A 239 14.10 38.91 7.11
N ASP A 240 14.90 38.21 7.87
CA ASP A 240 16.20 37.68 7.45
C ASP A 240 16.06 36.34 6.68
N GLY A 241 14.87 35.69 6.71
CA GLY A 241 14.58 34.47 5.96
C GLY A 241 15.31 33.25 6.47
N GLU A 242 15.49 33.15 7.79
CA GLU A 242 16.15 32.01 8.45
C GLU A 242 15.29 30.74 8.40
N TYR A 243 13.98 30.90 8.30
CA TYR A 243 13.01 29.80 8.30
C TYR A 243 12.35 29.63 6.95
N GLN A 244 12.20 28.38 6.52
CA GLN A 244 11.56 28.03 5.27
C GLN A 244 10.19 27.39 5.51
N LEU A 245 9.13 28.01 5.01
CA LEU A 245 7.80 27.41 4.95
C LEU A 245 7.66 26.60 3.66
N THR A 246 7.30 25.32 3.78
CA THR A 246 7.09 24.42 2.65
C THR A 246 5.64 23.92 2.62
N TYR A 247 4.99 24.01 1.47
CA TYR A 247 3.67 23.47 1.23
C TYR A 247 3.77 22.13 0.52
N MET A 248 3.13 21.11 1.09
CA MET A 248 3.05 19.77 0.51
C MET A 248 1.61 19.44 0.16
N ASN A 249 1.34 19.13 -1.10
CA ASN A 249 0.07 18.67 -1.61
C ASN A 249 0.23 17.35 -2.38
N ARG A 250 -0.88 16.83 -2.94
CA ARG A 250 -0.87 15.57 -3.69
C ARG A 250 0.03 15.60 -4.93
N ASP A 251 0.28 16.78 -5.49
CA ASP A 251 1.08 16.99 -6.71
C ASP A 251 2.56 17.29 -6.41
N SER A 252 2.93 17.41 -5.12
CA SER A 252 4.29 17.72 -4.65
C SER A 252 5.22 16.51 -4.55
N GLN A 253 4.85 15.35 -5.14
CA GLN A 253 5.65 14.11 -5.15
C GLN A 253 6.51 13.99 -6.39
#